data_79d3d5f42154eea62ab9fbf374b4f34a
#
_entry.id   79d3d5f42154eea62ab9fbf374b4f34a
#
_cell.length_a   1.000
_cell.length_b   1.000
_cell.length_c   1.000
_cell.angle_alpha   90.00
_cell.angle_beta   90.00
_cell.angle_gamma   90.00
#
_symmetry.space_group_name_H-M   'P 1'
#
loop_
_entity.id
_entity.type
_entity.pdbx_description
1 polymer ?
#
loop_
_entity_poly.entity_id
_entity_poly.type
_entity_poly.pdbx_seq_one_letter_code
_entity_poly.pdbx_strand_id
1 'polypeptide(L)'
;MHPSSKRGNNPEVWTKLLDVLDDKLQLGLLDRLKRIASYHIEDKTLTVQPENDEDYKYLSKSAVSQQLDVFGQEICGCDKISITKPTP
;
A
#
# COMPACT_ATOMS: atom_id res chain seq x y z
N MET A 1 -13.06 13.24 -12.56
CA MET A 1 -13.20 12.52 -11.46
C MET A 1 -12.70 11.18 -11.54
N HIS A 2 -12.09 10.69 -10.56
CA HIS A 2 -11.42 9.45 -10.65
C HIS A 2 -11.85 8.52 -9.56
N PRO A 3 -12.25 7.32 -9.91
CA PRO A 3 -12.65 6.35 -8.90
C PRO A 3 -11.55 6.06 -7.91
N SER A 4 -10.30 6.16 -8.35
CA SER A 4 -9.20 5.81 -7.47
C SER A 4 -9.10 6.72 -6.26
N SER A 5 -9.62 7.94 -6.33
CA SER A 5 -9.54 8.84 -5.21
C SER A 5 -10.42 8.39 -4.04
N LYS A 6 -11.30 7.42 -4.28
CA LYS A 6 -12.17 6.91 -3.23
C LYS A 6 -11.57 5.76 -2.46
N ARG A 7 -10.42 5.25 -2.90
CA ARG A 7 -9.77 4.15 -2.21
C ARG A 7 -9.12 4.57 -0.92
N GLY A 8 -8.75 5.84 -0.80
CA GLY A 8 -8.05 6.30 0.37
C GLY A 8 -8.10 7.80 0.51
N ASN A 9 -7.38 8.29 1.49
CA ASN A 9 -7.46 9.68 1.88
C ASN A 9 -6.30 10.56 1.41
N ASN A 10 -5.37 10.01 0.65
CA ASN A 10 -4.25 10.81 0.15
C ASN A 10 -3.75 10.30 -1.19
N PRO A 11 -4.51 10.58 -2.27
CA PRO A 11 -4.16 10.04 -3.58
C PRO A 11 -2.82 10.53 -4.11
N GLU A 12 -2.41 11.74 -3.77
CA GLU A 12 -1.12 12.24 -4.23
C GLU A 12 0.05 11.42 -3.69
N VAL A 13 0.03 11.17 -2.40
CA VAL A 13 1.08 10.39 -1.77
C VAL A 13 1.03 8.94 -2.24
N TRP A 14 -0.18 8.42 -2.39
CA TRP A 14 -0.36 7.04 -2.85
C TRP A 14 0.21 6.86 -4.25
N THR A 15 -0.10 7.79 -5.15
CA THR A 15 0.43 7.74 -6.52
C THR A 15 1.95 7.81 -6.52
N LYS A 16 2.51 8.66 -5.67
CA LYS A 16 3.95 8.78 -5.56
C LYS A 16 4.58 7.47 -5.11
N LEU A 17 3.96 6.80 -4.15
CA LEU A 17 4.43 5.51 -3.69
C LEU A 17 4.44 4.49 -4.83
N LEU A 18 3.36 4.43 -5.60
CA LEU A 18 3.28 3.51 -6.72
C LEU A 18 4.34 3.82 -7.78
N ASP A 19 4.57 5.10 -8.05
CA ASP A 19 5.58 5.51 -9.02
C ASP A 19 6.98 5.09 -8.58
N VAL A 20 7.28 5.24 -7.30
CA VAL A 20 8.58 4.84 -6.78
C VAL A 20 8.76 3.32 -6.89
N LEU A 21 7.72 2.57 -6.58
CA LEU A 21 7.79 1.11 -6.69
C LEU A 21 8.02 0.67 -8.13
N ASP A 22 7.41 1.38 -9.07
CA ASP A 22 7.62 1.10 -10.49
C ASP A 22 9.07 1.38 -10.88
N ASP A 23 9.58 2.53 -10.44
CA ASP A 23 10.94 2.94 -10.74
C ASP A 23 11.97 1.97 -10.17
N LYS A 24 11.68 1.40 -9.01
CA LYS A 24 12.57 0.45 -8.35
C LYS A 24 12.34 -0.98 -8.81
N LEU A 25 11.47 -1.17 -9.78
CA LEU A 25 11.15 -2.50 -10.33
C LEU A 25 10.59 -3.46 -9.28
N GLN A 26 9.90 -2.90 -8.30
CA GLN A 26 9.22 -3.72 -7.30
C GLN A 26 7.84 -4.10 -7.82
N LEU A 27 7.83 -4.83 -8.93
CA LEU A 27 6.60 -5.04 -9.70
C LEU A 27 5.58 -5.94 -9.00
N GLY A 28 6.06 -6.91 -8.23
CA GLY A 28 5.15 -7.76 -7.48
C GLY A 28 4.37 -6.98 -6.44
N LEU A 29 5.09 -6.15 -5.68
CA LEU A 29 4.47 -5.32 -4.67
C LEU A 29 3.56 -4.27 -5.32
N LEU A 30 4.05 -3.64 -6.37
CA LEU A 30 3.30 -2.63 -7.09
C LEU A 30 1.97 -3.18 -7.60
N ASP A 31 2.01 -4.36 -8.18
CA ASP A 31 0.82 -4.99 -8.75
C ASP A 31 -0.25 -5.22 -7.69
N ARG A 32 0.15 -5.68 -6.51
CA ARG A 32 -0.82 -5.89 -5.43
C ARG A 32 -1.38 -4.58 -4.91
N LEU A 33 -0.53 -3.56 -4.80
CA LEU A 33 -0.99 -2.27 -4.29
C LEU A 33 -1.91 -1.56 -5.28
N LYS A 34 -1.71 -1.78 -6.56
CA LYS A 34 -2.59 -1.18 -7.58
C LYS A 34 -4.02 -1.68 -7.47
N ARG A 35 -4.21 -2.89 -6.96
CA ARG A 35 -5.55 -3.48 -6.91
C ARG A 35 -6.08 -3.67 -5.50
N ILE A 36 -5.55 -2.92 -4.53
CA ILE A 36 -6.09 -3.02 -3.18
C ILE A 36 -7.52 -2.51 -3.12
N ALA A 37 -8.26 -2.96 -2.12
CA ALA A 37 -9.61 -2.47 -1.91
C ALA A 37 -9.60 -1.05 -1.38
N SER A 38 -8.71 -0.77 -0.42
CA SER A 38 -8.60 0.57 0.14
C SER A 38 -7.29 0.74 0.90
N TYR A 39 -6.95 1.99 1.17
CA TYR A 39 -5.84 2.32 2.04
C TYR A 39 -6.23 3.56 2.84
N HIS A 40 -5.53 3.80 3.94
CA HIS A 40 -5.80 4.95 4.78
C HIS A 40 -4.51 5.41 5.46
N ILE A 41 -4.24 6.71 5.41
CA ILE A 41 -3.07 7.29 6.07
C ILE A 41 -3.55 8.19 7.18
N GLU A 42 -3.19 7.85 8.42
CA GLU A 42 -3.60 8.62 9.58
C GLU A 42 -2.62 8.40 10.72
N ASP A 43 -2.25 9.47 11.42
CA ASP A 43 -1.36 9.38 12.57
C ASP A 43 -0.08 8.63 12.26
N LYS A 44 0.50 8.93 11.10
CA LYS A 44 1.74 8.32 10.64
C LYS A 44 1.63 6.81 10.49
N THR A 45 0.42 6.32 10.27
CA THR A 45 0.17 4.92 10.01
C THR A 45 -0.48 4.78 8.65
N LEU A 46 0.05 3.89 7.83
CA LEU A 46 -0.57 3.53 6.57
C LEU A 46 -1.24 2.19 6.75
N THR A 47 -2.55 2.16 6.56
CA THR A 47 -3.32 0.93 6.63
C THR A 47 -3.73 0.54 5.23
N VAL A 48 -3.49 -0.71 4.85
CA VAL A 48 -3.78 -1.21 3.52
C VAL A 48 -4.71 -2.41 3.63
N GLN A 49 -5.80 -2.38 2.88
CA GLN A 49 -6.72 -3.51 2.82
C GLN A 49 -6.62 -4.16 1.45
N PRO A 50 -6.03 -5.36 1.35
CA PRO A 50 -5.93 -6.06 0.08
C PRO A 50 -7.28 -6.47 -0.48
N GLU A 51 -7.32 -6.77 -1.76
CA GLU A 51 -8.55 -7.17 -2.42
C GLU A 51 -8.95 -8.59 -2.10
N ASN A 52 -7.97 -9.46 -1.87
CA ASN A 52 -8.25 -10.87 -1.64
C ASN A 52 -7.23 -11.46 -0.68
N ASP A 53 -7.49 -12.70 -0.29
CA ASP A 53 -6.67 -13.39 0.70
C ASP A 53 -5.25 -13.67 0.19
N GLU A 54 -5.12 -13.95 -1.08
CA GLU A 54 -3.82 -14.18 -1.69
C GLU A 54 -2.92 -12.96 -1.57
N ASP A 55 -3.48 -11.79 -1.88
CA ASP A 55 -2.73 -10.56 -1.77
C ASP A 55 -2.43 -10.23 -0.30
N TYR A 56 -3.36 -10.54 0.58
CA TYR A 56 -3.13 -10.35 2.00
C TYR A 56 -1.93 -11.17 2.46
N LYS A 57 -1.87 -12.43 2.05
CA LYS A 57 -0.76 -13.29 2.42
C LYS A 57 0.56 -12.77 1.85
N TYR A 58 0.53 -12.32 0.60
CA TYR A 58 1.72 -11.79 -0.04
C TYR A 58 2.24 -10.56 0.72
N LEU A 59 1.36 -9.62 1.00
CA LEU A 59 1.75 -8.37 1.65
C LEU A 59 2.14 -8.58 3.11
N SER A 60 1.72 -9.68 3.71
CA SER A 60 2.03 -9.98 5.10
C SER A 60 3.35 -10.72 5.27
N LYS A 61 3.99 -11.14 4.19
CA LYS A 61 5.30 -11.79 4.29
C LYS A 61 6.32 -10.82 4.87
N SER A 62 7.20 -11.33 5.73
CA SER A 62 8.18 -10.48 6.40
C SER A 62 8.99 -9.64 5.44
N ALA A 63 9.53 -10.26 4.40
CA ALA A 63 10.37 -9.54 3.44
C ALA A 63 9.59 -8.44 2.72
N VAL A 64 8.35 -8.74 2.33
CA VAL A 64 7.51 -7.78 1.63
C VAL A 64 7.09 -6.65 2.57
N SER A 65 6.69 -7.01 3.77
CA SER A 65 6.26 -6.04 4.77
C SER A 65 7.38 -5.06 5.12
N GLN A 66 8.61 -5.57 5.25
CA GLN A 66 9.76 -4.71 5.54
C GLN A 66 10.03 -3.74 4.42
N GLN A 67 9.93 -4.18 3.18
CA GLN A 67 10.12 -3.29 2.04
C GLN A 67 9.05 -2.21 2.01
N LEU A 68 7.82 -2.61 2.27
CA LEU A 68 6.72 -1.65 2.29
C LEU A 68 6.91 -0.64 3.42
N ASP A 69 7.43 -1.08 4.57
CA ASP A 69 7.75 -0.17 5.67
C ASP A 69 8.75 0.90 5.22
N VAL A 70 9.81 0.47 4.54
CA VAL A 70 10.84 1.40 4.09
C VAL A 70 10.26 2.43 3.13
N PHE A 71 9.51 1.98 2.13
CA PHE A 71 8.91 2.91 1.18
C PHE A 71 7.85 3.79 1.84
N GLY A 72 7.09 3.24 2.76
CA GLY A 72 6.10 4.01 3.48
C GLY A 72 6.72 5.13 4.28
N GLN A 73 7.85 4.86 4.94
CA GLN A 73 8.53 5.89 5.68
C GLN A 73 9.09 6.97 4.77
N GLU A 74 9.69 6.59 3.67
CA GLU A 74 10.32 7.54 2.76
C GLU A 74 9.30 8.39 2.00
N ILE A 75 8.22 7.77 1.55
CA ILE A 75 7.29 8.43 0.65
C ILE A 75 6.11 9.02 1.42
N CYS A 76 5.56 8.28 2.36
CA CYS A 76 4.36 8.70 3.08
C CYS A 76 4.66 9.36 4.41
N GLY A 77 5.89 9.27 4.88
CA GLY A 77 6.24 9.77 6.20
C GLY A 77 5.60 8.96 7.31
N CYS A 78 5.25 7.72 7.04
CA CYS A 78 4.57 6.86 8.00
C CYS A 78 5.57 6.05 8.79
N ASP A 79 5.35 5.96 10.10
CA ASP A 79 6.20 5.15 10.97
C ASP A 79 5.78 3.71 10.98
N LYS A 80 4.55 3.43 10.60
CA LYS A 80 3.99 2.10 10.72
C LYS A 80 3.12 1.78 9.52
N ILE A 81 3.22 0.55 9.06
CA ILE A 81 2.37 0.04 7.98
C ILE A 81 1.56 -1.13 8.55
N SER A 82 0.27 -1.10 8.30
CA SER A 82 -0.63 -2.14 8.79
C SER A 82 -1.37 -2.75 7.61
N ILE A 83 -1.37 -4.08 7.52
CA ILE A 83 -2.10 -4.78 6.47
C ILE A 83 -3.31 -5.45 7.12
N THR A 84 -4.51 -5.08 6.68
CA THR A 84 -5.73 -5.64 7.23
C THR A 84 -6.24 -6.75 6.34
N LYS A 85 -7.08 -7.61 6.90
CA LYS A 85 -7.65 -8.70 6.13
C LYS A 85 -8.65 -8.19 5.11
N PRO A 86 -8.74 -8.83 3.95
CA PRO A 86 -9.72 -8.42 2.96
C PRO A 86 -11.14 -8.67 3.47
N THR A 87 -12.08 -7.91 2.93
CA THR A 87 -13.48 -8.09 3.28
C THR A 87 -13.99 -9.38 2.65
N PRO A 88 -14.72 -10.21 3.40
CA PRO A 88 -15.24 -11.46 2.85
C PRO A 88 -16.28 -11.20 1.75
#